data_a857eebebfc91413f5ab9fc4a3537f7d
#
_entry.id   a857eebebfc91413f5ab9fc4a3537f7d
#
_cell.length_a   1.000
_cell.length_b   1.000
_cell.length_c   1.000
_cell.angle_alpha   90.00
_cell.angle_beta   90.00
_cell.angle_gamma   90.00
#
_symmetry.space_group_name_H-M   'P 1'
#
loop_
_entity.id
_entity.type
_entity.pdbx_description
1 polymer ?
#
loop_
_entity_poly.entity_id
_entity_poly.type
_entity_poly.pdbx_seq_one_letter_code
_entity_poly.pdbx_strand_id
1 'polypeptide(L)'
;MEKILIVGGGYAGFYAAWGLEKKLGRGEADVTLVDPHGYMTYQPFLPEVAAGSIEARHVMVSLRGHLHRTTVIAGQTTSIDHAHRTATVRTTDGAPREIAYDTIVVTAGAVTRTFPVPGIEQEAIGLKHVEEAVAIRDQLLTAFDRAALLPPGVGRRRLLTVTVVGGGFTGVEVFGELLSLATSMLRAYPELSRDDLDFHLVDSNDRILPEVTDEPGRWVVRHLEKRGAHLHLGTQVVSAADGRIMLSTGESYGNGLLIWAAGNGSNPVVARNTDLPVDERGLVRVRADLRVGTSDAPVPHAWAAGDNAAVPDLAAAVPGARAVPNAQHAVRQGKLLAKNLVADLRGKNVQPYLHHSLGTVATLGIGHGIFQYRRLVITGFPAWLMHRGYHVLAVPTWERKIRVLLVWVSAVIFGRDIIPLSTVQRPRAAFLAGGDPFAGSDGEHPAVRPAPHDRPEPHDRPELSVVRDAG
;
A
#
# COMPACT_ATOMS: atom_id res chain seq x y z
N MET A 1 8.54 -32.26 18.87
CA MET A 1 8.29 -30.83 19.05
C MET A 1 7.56 -30.36 17.82
N GLU A 2 6.38 -29.80 17.99
CA GLU A 2 5.50 -29.35 16.89
C GLU A 2 6.18 -28.27 16.06
N LYS A 3 6.19 -28.42 14.73
CA LYS A 3 6.75 -27.42 13.80
C LYS A 3 5.63 -26.54 13.25
N ILE A 4 5.60 -25.28 13.67
CA ILE A 4 4.61 -24.31 13.22
C ILE A 4 5.24 -23.41 12.15
N LEU A 5 4.68 -23.43 10.93
CA LEU A 5 5.07 -22.56 9.85
C LEU A 5 4.08 -21.41 9.69
N ILE A 6 4.55 -20.15 9.81
CA ILE A 6 3.77 -18.95 9.56
C ILE A 6 4.17 -18.37 8.21
N VAL A 7 3.22 -18.25 7.28
CA VAL A 7 3.41 -17.70 5.95
C VAL A 7 2.93 -16.24 5.93
N GLY A 8 3.87 -15.31 5.86
CA GLY A 8 3.64 -13.86 5.88
C GLY A 8 3.84 -13.22 7.26
N GLY A 9 4.75 -12.24 7.34
CA GLY A 9 5.11 -11.48 8.54
C GLY A 9 4.41 -10.12 8.67
N GLY A 10 3.30 -9.92 7.96
CA GLY A 10 2.43 -8.75 8.12
C GLY A 10 1.74 -8.70 9.48
N TYR A 11 0.66 -7.91 9.61
CA TYR A 11 -0.04 -7.74 10.89
C TYR A 11 -0.43 -9.07 11.55
N ALA A 12 -1.17 -9.92 10.85
CA ALA A 12 -1.68 -11.15 11.46
C ALA A 12 -0.54 -12.09 11.83
N GLY A 13 0.45 -12.27 10.94
CA GLY A 13 1.59 -13.16 11.18
C GLY A 13 2.54 -12.68 12.26
N PHE A 14 2.90 -11.40 12.26
CA PHE A 14 3.73 -10.82 13.31
C PHE A 14 3.09 -10.97 14.70
N TYR A 15 1.81 -10.59 14.84
CA TYR A 15 1.12 -10.71 16.13
C TYR A 15 0.84 -12.16 16.53
N ALA A 16 0.66 -13.07 15.54
CA ALA A 16 0.58 -14.50 15.81
C ALA A 16 1.92 -15.03 16.35
N ALA A 17 3.03 -14.81 15.65
CA ALA A 17 4.36 -15.23 16.08
C ALA A 17 4.72 -14.65 17.47
N TRP A 18 4.55 -13.34 17.63
CA TRP A 18 4.82 -12.67 18.91
C TRP A 18 3.94 -13.16 20.06
N GLY A 19 2.69 -13.51 19.76
CA GLY A 19 1.77 -14.12 20.73
C GLY A 19 2.17 -15.55 21.09
N LEU A 20 2.64 -16.35 20.12
CA LEU A 20 3.14 -17.71 20.33
C LEU A 20 4.39 -17.71 21.20
N GLU A 21 5.38 -16.83 20.94
CA GLU A 21 6.58 -16.70 21.76
C GLU A 21 6.30 -16.47 23.24
N LYS A 22 5.24 -15.70 23.54
CA LYS A 22 4.85 -15.37 24.92
C LYS A 22 4.09 -16.47 25.62
N LYS A 23 3.45 -17.39 24.85
CA LYS A 23 2.49 -18.35 25.38
C LYS A 23 3.01 -19.79 25.36
N LEU A 24 3.87 -20.13 24.39
CA LEU A 24 4.47 -21.45 24.30
C LEU A 24 5.56 -21.65 25.36
N GLY A 25 5.53 -22.80 26.01
CA GLY A 25 6.60 -23.28 26.88
C GLY A 25 7.86 -23.62 26.08
N ARG A 26 8.98 -23.84 26.78
CA ARG A 26 10.22 -24.32 26.15
C ARG A 26 9.99 -25.77 25.66
N GLY A 27 10.34 -26.03 24.39
CA GLY A 27 10.22 -27.36 23.78
C GLY A 27 8.79 -27.78 23.41
N GLU A 28 7.78 -26.92 23.54
CA GLU A 28 6.40 -27.21 23.15
C GLU A 28 6.22 -27.15 21.63
N ALA A 29 6.76 -26.13 20.97
CA ALA A 29 6.77 -26.01 19.52
C ALA A 29 7.94 -25.16 19.00
N ASP A 30 8.35 -25.42 17.75
CA ASP A 30 9.25 -24.57 16.96
C ASP A 30 8.46 -23.72 16.00
N VAL A 31 8.64 -22.40 16.06
CA VAL A 31 7.93 -21.46 15.19
C VAL A 31 8.89 -20.95 14.12
N THR A 32 8.52 -21.12 12.86
CA THR A 32 9.20 -20.53 11.69
C THR A 32 8.26 -19.55 11.02
N LEU A 33 8.73 -18.33 10.73
CA LEU A 33 8.01 -17.32 9.98
C LEU A 33 8.75 -17.01 8.68
N VAL A 34 8.04 -17.09 7.57
CA VAL A 34 8.54 -16.77 6.22
C VAL A 34 7.91 -15.47 5.75
N ASP A 35 8.73 -14.49 5.38
CA ASP A 35 8.29 -13.23 4.78
C ASP A 35 9.36 -12.72 3.80
N PRO A 36 8.99 -12.16 2.64
CA PRO A 36 9.97 -11.59 1.70
C PRO A 36 10.74 -10.41 2.27
N HIS A 37 10.16 -9.71 3.26
CA HIS A 37 10.78 -8.59 3.94
C HIS A 37 11.20 -8.99 5.37
N GLY A 38 12.29 -8.41 5.86
CA GLY A 38 12.73 -8.60 7.26
C GLY A 38 11.94 -7.75 8.27
N TYR A 39 10.80 -7.18 7.85
CA TYR A 39 10.02 -6.23 8.64
C TYR A 39 8.52 -6.30 8.33
N MET A 40 7.71 -5.94 9.31
CA MET A 40 6.30 -5.64 9.15
C MET A 40 6.13 -4.14 8.88
N THR A 41 5.35 -3.76 7.86
CA THR A 41 5.00 -2.35 7.58
C THR A 41 3.74 -1.95 8.36
N TYR A 42 3.79 -0.84 9.07
CA TYR A 42 2.60 -0.22 9.66
C TYR A 42 1.88 0.63 8.61
N GLN A 43 1.10 -0.03 7.76
CA GLN A 43 0.46 0.53 6.56
C GLN A 43 -0.39 1.79 6.79
N PRO A 44 -1.11 1.99 7.93
CA PRO A 44 -1.85 3.23 8.15
C PRO A 44 -1.00 4.51 8.13
N PHE A 45 0.31 4.40 8.23
CA PHE A 45 1.20 5.55 8.10
C PHE A 45 1.79 5.75 6.70
N LEU A 46 1.48 4.89 5.73
CA LEU A 46 1.99 5.05 4.36
C LEU A 46 1.55 6.38 3.70
N PRO A 47 0.31 6.87 3.88
CA PRO A 47 -0.07 8.20 3.40
C PRO A 47 0.81 9.32 3.98
N GLU A 48 1.17 9.23 5.25
CA GLU A 48 2.03 10.20 5.91
C GLU A 48 3.51 10.08 5.49
N VAL A 49 3.97 8.86 5.15
CA VAL A 49 5.31 8.65 4.53
C VAL A 49 5.33 9.26 3.14
N ALA A 50 4.31 9.01 2.31
CA ALA A 50 4.18 9.59 0.97
C ALA A 50 4.12 11.13 1.00
N ALA A 51 3.68 11.73 2.11
CA ALA A 51 3.66 13.17 2.29
C ALA A 51 4.82 13.73 3.13
N GLY A 52 5.83 12.92 3.47
CA GLY A 52 7.00 13.38 4.22
C GLY A 52 6.75 13.77 5.68
N SER A 53 5.59 13.38 6.23
CA SER A 53 5.25 13.64 7.65
C SER A 53 5.87 12.60 8.60
N ILE A 54 6.26 11.43 8.09
CA ILE A 54 6.92 10.34 8.83
C ILE A 54 8.01 9.75 7.93
N GLU A 55 9.18 9.50 8.52
CA GLU A 55 10.25 8.80 7.83
C GLU A 55 9.91 7.33 7.58
N ALA A 56 10.25 6.83 6.39
CA ALA A 56 9.94 5.46 5.94
C ALA A 56 10.39 4.38 6.96
N ARG A 57 11.57 4.55 7.58
CA ARG A 57 12.09 3.62 8.57
C ARG A 57 11.26 3.53 9.85
N HIS A 58 10.49 4.56 10.18
CA HIS A 58 9.71 4.60 11.42
C HIS A 58 8.41 3.81 11.34
N VAL A 59 7.94 3.49 10.13
CA VAL A 59 6.74 2.68 9.91
C VAL A 59 7.06 1.19 9.74
N MET A 60 8.34 0.82 9.72
CA MET A 60 8.79 -0.57 9.61
C MET A 60 9.19 -1.13 10.96
N VAL A 61 8.70 -2.31 11.29
CA VAL A 61 8.99 -3.05 12.53
C VAL A 61 9.81 -4.29 12.20
N SER A 62 11.06 -4.33 12.61
CA SER A 62 11.97 -5.45 12.34
C SER A 62 11.42 -6.75 12.93
N LEU A 63 11.24 -7.78 12.10
CA LEU A 63 10.81 -9.11 12.57
C LEU A 63 11.86 -9.71 13.50
N ARG A 64 13.13 -9.78 13.07
CA ARG A 64 14.23 -10.35 13.88
C ARG A 64 14.54 -9.54 15.13
N GLY A 65 14.26 -8.24 15.12
CA GLY A 65 14.46 -7.36 16.28
C GLY A 65 13.43 -7.55 17.40
N HIS A 66 12.31 -8.26 17.12
CA HIS A 66 11.20 -8.42 18.07
C HIS A 66 10.76 -9.86 18.28
N LEU A 67 11.12 -10.77 17.35
CA LEU A 67 10.85 -12.20 17.44
C LEU A 67 12.16 -12.91 17.78
N HIS A 68 12.31 -13.28 19.04
CA HIS A 68 13.57 -13.84 19.57
C HIS A 68 13.55 -15.37 19.67
N ARG A 69 12.37 -15.98 19.62
CA ARG A 69 12.17 -17.44 19.70
C ARG A 69 11.60 -18.01 18.41
N THR A 70 11.40 -17.18 17.39
CA THR A 70 10.89 -17.53 16.08
C THR A 70 12.01 -17.50 15.06
N THR A 71 12.18 -18.57 14.29
CA THR A 71 13.09 -18.59 13.14
C THR A 71 12.49 -17.76 12.02
N VAL A 72 13.10 -16.62 11.68
CA VAL A 72 12.64 -15.76 10.58
C VAL A 72 13.42 -16.08 9.33
N ILE A 73 12.71 -16.49 8.26
CA ILE A 73 13.28 -16.77 6.93
C ILE A 73 12.89 -15.62 5.98
N ALA A 74 13.90 -14.93 5.43
CA ALA A 74 13.68 -13.94 4.38
C ALA A 74 13.46 -14.68 3.05
N GLY A 75 12.21 -14.70 2.58
CA GLY A 75 11.84 -15.42 1.36
C GLY A 75 10.36 -15.31 1.06
N GLN A 76 10.02 -15.55 -0.18
CA GLN A 76 8.63 -15.56 -0.66
C GLN A 76 8.12 -17.00 -0.72
N THR A 77 7.08 -17.32 0.01
CA THR A 77 6.35 -18.58 -0.17
C THR A 77 5.68 -18.56 -1.54
N THR A 78 5.97 -19.54 -2.37
CA THR A 78 5.45 -19.65 -3.75
C THR A 78 4.34 -20.68 -3.88
N SER A 79 4.35 -21.73 -3.05
CA SER A 79 3.27 -22.72 -2.99
C SER A 79 3.15 -23.34 -1.60
N ILE A 80 1.96 -23.86 -1.31
CA ILE A 80 1.62 -24.60 -0.09
C ILE A 80 0.99 -25.91 -0.54
N ASP A 81 1.59 -27.04 -0.18
CA ASP A 81 1.06 -28.39 -0.34
C ASP A 81 0.75 -28.94 1.05
N HIS A 82 -0.49 -28.70 1.49
CA HIS A 82 -0.91 -29.08 2.83
C HIS A 82 -1.13 -30.60 2.98
N ALA A 83 -1.47 -31.28 1.89
CA ALA A 83 -1.62 -32.74 1.88
C ALA A 83 -0.30 -33.43 2.26
N HIS A 84 0.85 -32.90 1.81
CA HIS A 84 2.17 -33.38 2.16
C HIS A 84 2.84 -32.58 3.29
N ARG A 85 2.17 -31.55 3.82
CA ARG A 85 2.68 -30.68 4.89
C ARG A 85 4.01 -30.00 4.53
N THR A 86 4.10 -29.49 3.33
CA THR A 86 5.26 -28.74 2.83
C THR A 86 4.86 -27.40 2.23
N ALA A 87 5.78 -26.45 2.27
CA ALA A 87 5.66 -25.17 1.59
C ALA A 87 6.95 -24.85 0.84
N THR A 88 6.84 -24.44 -0.41
CA THR A 88 7.97 -24.00 -1.21
C THR A 88 8.23 -22.53 -0.99
N VAL A 89 9.47 -22.18 -0.65
CA VAL A 89 9.90 -20.82 -0.36
C VAL A 89 11.06 -20.46 -1.29
N ARG A 90 10.94 -19.38 -2.03
CA ARG A 90 12.05 -18.77 -2.75
C ARG A 90 12.76 -17.81 -1.82
N THR A 91 13.96 -18.16 -1.40
CA THR A 91 14.79 -17.34 -0.52
C THR A 91 15.49 -16.21 -1.30
N THR A 92 16.11 -15.27 -0.59
CA THR A 92 16.78 -14.09 -1.18
C THR A 92 17.95 -14.43 -2.10
N ASP A 93 18.54 -15.64 -1.97
CA ASP A 93 19.53 -16.20 -2.90
C ASP A 93 18.92 -16.74 -4.20
N GLY A 94 17.59 -16.71 -4.34
CA GLY A 94 16.84 -17.16 -5.51
C GLY A 94 16.56 -18.67 -5.54
N ALA A 95 17.19 -19.48 -4.68
CA ALA A 95 16.98 -20.92 -4.64
C ALA A 95 15.63 -21.29 -4.00
N PRO A 96 14.83 -22.18 -4.62
CA PRO A 96 13.64 -22.71 -3.97
C PRO A 96 14.06 -23.69 -2.84
N ARG A 97 13.40 -23.56 -1.70
CA ARG A 97 13.56 -24.47 -0.56
C ARG A 97 12.20 -24.99 -0.12
N GLU A 98 12.14 -26.27 0.16
CA GLU A 98 10.97 -26.89 0.74
C GLU A 98 11.08 -26.86 2.28
N ILE A 99 10.02 -26.41 2.94
CA ILE A 99 9.91 -26.34 4.41
C ILE A 99 8.78 -27.25 4.85
N ALA A 100 9.13 -28.32 5.57
CA ALA A 100 8.16 -29.20 6.18
C ALA A 100 7.63 -28.63 7.50
N TYR A 101 6.36 -28.84 7.76
CA TYR A 101 5.68 -28.38 8.97
C TYR A 101 4.68 -29.43 9.51
N ASP A 102 4.33 -29.31 10.78
CA ASP A 102 3.22 -30.06 11.37
C ASP A 102 1.93 -29.22 11.32
N THR A 103 2.04 -27.92 11.62
CA THR A 103 0.94 -26.97 11.57
C THR A 103 1.30 -25.74 10.74
N ILE A 104 0.38 -25.29 9.88
CA ILE A 104 0.54 -24.08 9.06
C ILE A 104 -0.39 -22.95 9.52
N VAL A 105 0.13 -21.72 9.46
CA VAL A 105 -0.59 -20.46 9.71
C VAL A 105 -0.45 -19.57 8.49
N VAL A 106 -1.51 -19.40 7.72
CA VAL A 106 -1.50 -18.61 6.47
C VAL A 106 -1.94 -17.18 6.76
N THR A 107 -1.00 -16.25 6.66
CA THR A 107 -1.16 -14.81 6.92
C THR A 107 -0.49 -13.97 5.82
N ALA A 108 -0.54 -14.47 4.59
CA ALA A 108 0.13 -13.89 3.42
C ALA A 108 -0.42 -12.52 2.98
N GLY A 109 -1.51 -12.05 3.60
CA GLY A 109 -2.13 -10.77 3.32
C GLY A 109 -2.74 -10.68 1.92
N ALA A 110 -2.90 -9.46 1.43
CA ALA A 110 -3.45 -9.16 0.12
C ALA A 110 -2.42 -8.40 -0.72
N VAL A 111 -2.58 -8.42 -2.05
CA VAL A 111 -1.80 -7.64 -3.00
C VAL A 111 -2.63 -6.51 -3.61
N THR A 112 -2.00 -5.51 -4.19
CA THR A 112 -2.71 -4.51 -4.98
C THR A 112 -3.36 -5.18 -6.19
N ARG A 113 -4.66 -4.96 -6.37
CA ARG A 113 -5.39 -5.45 -7.53
C ARG A 113 -5.33 -4.41 -8.63
N THR A 114 -4.72 -4.77 -9.74
CA THR A 114 -4.80 -4.00 -10.98
C THR A 114 -5.94 -4.52 -11.86
N PHE A 115 -6.47 -3.65 -12.73
CA PHE A 115 -7.43 -4.00 -13.75
C PHE A 115 -6.76 -3.85 -15.13
N PRO A 116 -7.26 -4.53 -16.17
CA PRO A 116 -6.68 -4.45 -17.51
C PRO A 116 -7.03 -3.10 -18.19
N VAL A 117 -6.62 -2.01 -17.58
CA VAL A 117 -6.77 -0.64 -18.09
C VAL A 117 -5.44 -0.24 -18.73
N PRO A 118 -5.45 0.19 -20.01
CA PRO A 118 -4.23 0.60 -20.71
C PRO A 118 -3.43 1.64 -19.92
N GLY A 119 -2.12 1.44 -19.79
CA GLY A 119 -1.19 2.35 -19.12
C GLY A 119 -1.09 2.19 -17.58
N ILE A 120 -1.99 1.46 -16.92
CA ILE A 120 -1.96 1.33 -15.44
C ILE A 120 -0.69 0.62 -14.97
N GLU A 121 -0.31 -0.47 -15.60
CA GLU A 121 0.89 -1.24 -15.20
C GLU A 121 2.20 -0.46 -15.39
N GLN A 122 2.23 0.49 -16.31
CA GLN A 122 3.41 1.30 -16.63
C GLN A 122 3.48 2.61 -15.82
N GLU A 123 2.33 3.22 -15.51
CA GLU A 123 2.25 4.58 -15.00
C GLU A 123 1.85 4.65 -13.52
N ALA A 124 1.12 3.65 -13.02
CA ALA A 124 0.57 3.72 -11.68
C ALA A 124 1.52 3.21 -10.60
N ILE A 125 1.52 3.89 -9.45
CA ILE A 125 2.19 3.43 -8.23
C ILE A 125 1.12 3.04 -7.21
N GLY A 126 1.24 1.87 -6.59
CA GLY A 126 0.39 1.44 -5.49
C GLY A 126 0.70 2.18 -4.18
N LEU A 127 -0.03 1.83 -3.11
CA LEU A 127 0.30 2.30 -1.75
C LEU A 127 0.08 1.19 -0.72
N LYS A 128 0.79 0.09 -0.90
CA LYS A 128 0.75 -1.06 -0.02
C LYS A 128 2.08 -1.34 0.67
N HIS A 129 3.16 -0.91 0.04
CA HIS A 129 4.53 -1.07 0.49
C HIS A 129 5.20 0.28 0.77
N VAL A 130 6.23 0.27 1.61
CA VAL A 130 6.94 1.51 2.00
C VAL A 130 7.70 2.11 0.82
N GLU A 131 8.20 1.27 -0.08
CA GLU A 131 8.91 1.66 -1.30
C GLU A 131 8.01 2.49 -2.22
N GLU A 132 6.74 2.12 -2.34
CA GLU A 132 5.74 2.84 -3.12
C GLU A 132 5.47 4.23 -2.52
N ALA A 133 5.32 4.32 -1.19
CA ALA A 133 5.13 5.60 -0.50
C ALA A 133 6.33 6.54 -0.68
N VAL A 134 7.56 6.02 -0.63
CA VAL A 134 8.79 6.80 -0.89
C VAL A 134 8.85 7.24 -2.35
N ALA A 135 8.51 6.35 -3.30
CA ALA A 135 8.49 6.69 -4.72
C ALA A 135 7.47 7.79 -5.05
N ILE A 136 6.26 7.71 -4.47
CA ILE A 136 5.22 8.75 -4.61
C ILE A 136 5.74 10.10 -4.11
N ARG A 137 6.36 10.12 -2.91
CA ARG A 137 6.95 11.34 -2.35
C ARG A 137 8.00 11.93 -3.27
N ASP A 138 8.99 11.14 -3.66
CA ASP A 138 10.12 11.57 -4.46
C ASP A 138 9.68 12.06 -5.84
N GLN A 139 8.68 11.40 -6.45
CA GLN A 139 8.14 11.83 -7.74
C GLN A 139 7.42 13.18 -7.62
N LEU A 140 6.65 13.42 -6.58
CA LEU A 140 6.00 14.71 -6.35
C LEU A 140 7.04 15.82 -6.11
N LEU A 141 8.06 15.59 -5.26
CA LEU A 141 9.11 16.56 -4.98
C LEU A 141 9.88 16.93 -6.26
N THR A 142 10.32 15.93 -7.02
CA THR A 142 11.00 16.12 -8.31
C THR A 142 10.11 16.84 -9.33
N ALA A 143 8.80 16.60 -9.31
CA ALA A 143 7.86 17.29 -10.18
C ALA A 143 7.81 18.80 -9.88
N PHE A 144 7.90 19.19 -8.61
CA PHE A 144 8.00 20.62 -8.23
C PHE A 144 9.27 21.27 -8.76
N ASP A 145 10.44 20.63 -8.60
CA ASP A 145 11.71 21.14 -9.14
C ASP A 145 11.63 21.34 -10.66
N ARG A 146 11.09 20.36 -11.38
CA ARG A 146 10.93 20.42 -12.83
C ARG A 146 9.90 21.47 -13.28
N ALA A 147 8.78 21.58 -12.56
CA ALA A 147 7.72 22.52 -12.86
C ALA A 147 8.18 23.97 -12.69
N ALA A 148 9.02 24.27 -11.69
CA ALA A 148 9.59 25.58 -11.45
C ALA A 148 10.44 26.09 -12.63
N LEU A 149 11.03 25.19 -13.42
CA LEU A 149 11.84 25.53 -14.61
C LEU A 149 10.99 25.79 -15.85
N LEU A 150 9.69 25.49 -15.85
CA LEU A 150 8.81 25.66 -17.01
C LEU A 150 8.03 26.98 -16.91
N PRO A 151 7.69 27.60 -18.05
CA PRO A 151 6.74 28.71 -18.05
C PRO A 151 5.34 28.23 -17.60
N PRO A 152 4.50 29.16 -17.06
CA PRO A 152 3.10 28.84 -16.78
C PRO A 152 2.38 28.27 -17.99
N GLY A 153 1.60 27.20 -17.80
CA GLY A 153 0.86 26.56 -18.89
C GLY A 153 0.64 25.07 -18.69
N VAL A 154 0.19 24.41 -19.76
CA VAL A 154 -0.22 22.99 -19.75
C VAL A 154 0.91 22.04 -19.30
N GLY A 155 2.14 22.28 -19.76
CA GLY A 155 3.29 21.43 -19.40
C GLY A 155 3.62 21.48 -17.91
N ARG A 156 3.61 22.68 -17.30
CA ARG A 156 3.80 22.88 -15.86
C ARG A 156 2.69 22.21 -15.06
N ARG A 157 1.43 22.47 -15.42
CA ARG A 157 0.25 21.87 -14.75
C ARG A 157 0.28 20.35 -14.83
N ARG A 158 0.60 19.78 -16.01
CA ARG A 158 0.71 18.32 -16.16
C ARG A 158 1.68 17.70 -15.15
N LEU A 159 2.85 18.30 -14.91
CA LEU A 159 3.82 17.79 -13.93
C LEU A 159 3.24 17.78 -12.50
N LEU A 160 2.40 18.77 -12.17
CA LEU A 160 1.82 18.95 -10.84
C LEU A 160 0.38 18.40 -10.75
N THR A 161 -0.06 17.66 -11.80
CA THR A 161 -1.32 16.91 -11.75
C THR A 161 -1.11 15.58 -11.04
N VAL A 162 -1.88 15.36 -9.97
CA VAL A 162 -1.88 14.14 -9.17
C VAL A 162 -3.24 13.48 -9.28
N THR A 163 -3.27 12.24 -9.73
CA THR A 163 -4.49 11.44 -9.78
C THR A 163 -4.41 10.29 -8.79
N VAL A 164 -5.40 10.17 -7.92
CA VAL A 164 -5.57 9.02 -7.02
C VAL A 164 -6.83 8.24 -7.44
N VAL A 165 -6.68 6.97 -7.72
CA VAL A 165 -7.79 6.07 -8.07
C VAL A 165 -8.13 5.20 -6.87
N GLY A 166 -9.35 5.36 -6.36
CA GLY A 166 -9.89 4.67 -5.20
C GLY A 166 -10.27 5.60 -4.05
N GLY A 167 -11.56 5.68 -3.72
CA GLY A 167 -12.15 6.51 -2.67
C GLY A 167 -12.28 5.83 -1.30
N GLY A 168 -11.57 4.70 -1.09
CA GLY A 168 -11.44 4.08 0.24
C GLY A 168 -10.51 4.86 1.15
N PHE A 169 -10.29 4.37 2.39
CA PHE A 169 -9.43 5.05 3.38
C PHE A 169 -8.05 5.37 2.84
N THR A 170 -7.32 4.39 2.29
CA THR A 170 -5.96 4.60 1.77
C THR A 170 -5.91 5.69 0.71
N GLY A 171 -6.85 5.66 -0.26
CA GLY A 171 -6.87 6.66 -1.33
C GLY A 171 -7.22 8.07 -0.83
N VAL A 172 -8.22 8.20 0.03
CA VAL A 172 -8.63 9.50 0.59
C VAL A 172 -7.54 10.08 1.49
N GLU A 173 -6.89 9.26 2.31
CA GLU A 173 -5.81 9.70 3.21
C GLU A 173 -4.57 10.14 2.44
N VAL A 174 -4.09 9.35 1.46
CA VAL A 174 -2.93 9.76 0.65
C VAL A 174 -3.25 11.00 -0.18
N PHE A 175 -4.46 11.10 -0.73
CA PHE A 175 -4.90 12.27 -1.46
C PHE A 175 -4.85 13.53 -0.60
N GLY A 176 -5.44 13.47 0.60
CA GLY A 176 -5.47 14.59 1.56
C GLY A 176 -4.09 15.00 2.05
N GLU A 177 -3.20 14.03 2.31
CA GLU A 177 -1.83 14.26 2.76
C GLU A 177 -0.96 14.86 1.63
N LEU A 178 -1.07 14.37 0.38
CA LEU A 178 -0.33 14.92 -0.76
C LEU A 178 -0.83 16.32 -1.15
N LEU A 179 -2.13 16.57 -1.13
CA LEU A 179 -2.70 17.91 -1.34
C LEU A 179 -2.20 18.89 -0.28
N SER A 180 -2.07 18.45 0.97
CA SER A 180 -1.50 19.24 2.05
C SER A 180 0.01 19.48 1.85
N LEU A 181 0.78 18.49 1.40
CA LEU A 181 2.20 18.64 1.08
C LEU A 181 2.37 19.64 -0.08
N ALA A 182 1.73 19.40 -1.22
CA ALA A 182 1.84 20.25 -2.41
C ALA A 182 1.49 21.71 -2.11
N THR A 183 0.39 21.93 -1.36
CA THR A 183 0.00 23.29 -0.95
C THR A 183 1.06 23.95 -0.05
N SER A 184 1.72 23.21 0.84
CA SER A 184 2.78 23.75 1.70
C SER A 184 4.07 24.04 0.94
N MET A 185 4.38 23.26 -0.09
CA MET A 185 5.58 23.42 -0.92
C MET A 185 5.57 24.73 -1.74
N LEU A 186 4.42 25.27 -2.09
CA LEU A 186 4.34 26.57 -2.79
C LEU A 186 5.07 27.70 -2.06
N ARG A 187 5.30 27.60 -0.75
CA ARG A 187 6.09 28.59 0.00
C ARG A 187 7.57 28.55 -0.34
N ALA A 188 8.07 27.39 -0.76
CA ALA A 188 9.47 27.18 -1.14
C ALA A 188 9.70 27.40 -2.66
N TYR A 189 8.62 27.48 -3.44
CA TYR A 189 8.65 27.61 -4.91
C TYR A 189 7.86 28.86 -5.34
N PRO A 190 8.44 30.07 -5.23
CA PRO A 190 7.75 31.32 -5.59
C PRO A 190 7.37 31.43 -7.08
N GLU A 191 7.98 30.60 -7.94
CA GLU A 191 7.65 30.49 -9.37
C GLU A 191 6.33 29.79 -9.63
N LEU A 192 5.82 29.03 -8.64
CA LEU A 192 4.61 28.22 -8.73
C LEU A 192 3.46 28.86 -7.97
N SER A 193 2.27 28.67 -8.48
CA SER A 193 1.02 29.13 -7.86
C SER A 193 0.07 27.98 -7.55
N ARG A 194 -1.01 28.28 -6.84
CA ARG A 194 -2.06 27.32 -6.57
C ARG A 194 -2.75 26.81 -7.85
N ASP A 195 -2.82 27.64 -8.88
CA ASP A 195 -3.44 27.31 -10.17
C ASP A 195 -2.61 26.32 -11.00
N ASP A 196 -1.35 26.10 -10.61
CA ASP A 196 -0.50 25.07 -11.20
C ASP A 196 -0.75 23.67 -10.61
N LEU A 197 -1.38 23.60 -9.43
CA LEU A 197 -1.72 22.33 -8.78
C LEU A 197 -3.06 21.79 -9.30
N ASP A 198 -3.08 20.51 -9.71
CA ASP A 198 -4.27 19.86 -10.21
C ASP A 198 -4.42 18.47 -9.57
N PHE A 199 -5.44 18.28 -8.73
CA PHE A 199 -5.59 17.10 -7.89
C PHE A 199 -6.93 16.42 -8.16
N HIS A 200 -6.90 15.17 -8.66
CA HIS A 200 -8.05 14.37 -9.03
C HIS A 200 -8.17 13.12 -8.16
N LEU A 201 -9.33 12.91 -7.54
CA LEU A 201 -9.70 11.66 -6.88
C LEU A 201 -10.81 10.98 -7.71
N VAL A 202 -10.56 9.77 -8.18
CA VAL A 202 -11.47 9.02 -9.05
C VAL A 202 -11.95 7.77 -8.31
N ASP A 203 -13.26 7.56 -8.21
CA ASP A 203 -13.84 6.32 -7.68
C ASP A 203 -15.04 5.87 -8.50
N SER A 204 -15.12 4.56 -8.74
CA SER A 204 -16.24 3.94 -9.45
C SER A 204 -17.56 3.93 -8.66
N ASN A 205 -17.49 4.09 -7.34
CA ASN A 205 -18.65 4.25 -6.50
C ASN A 205 -19.12 5.72 -6.50
N ASP A 206 -20.37 5.94 -6.18
CA ASP A 206 -20.99 7.26 -6.03
C ASP A 206 -20.62 7.98 -4.73
N ARG A 207 -19.82 7.31 -3.87
CA ARG A 207 -19.38 7.83 -2.56
C ARG A 207 -17.98 7.37 -2.21
N ILE A 208 -17.29 8.19 -1.43
CA ILE A 208 -16.00 7.84 -0.80
C ILE A 208 -16.21 7.32 0.64
N LEU A 209 -15.18 6.68 1.19
CA LEU A 209 -15.15 6.18 2.58
C LEU A 209 -16.39 5.34 2.92
N PRO A 210 -16.59 4.18 2.28
CA PRO A 210 -17.81 3.39 2.41
C PRO A 210 -18.14 2.96 3.85
N GLU A 211 -17.17 2.95 4.75
CA GLU A 211 -17.34 2.59 6.17
C GLU A 211 -17.86 3.75 7.05
N VAL A 212 -17.90 4.98 6.56
CA VAL A 212 -18.57 6.09 7.25
C VAL A 212 -19.99 6.26 6.71
N THR A 213 -20.87 6.91 7.47
CA THR A 213 -22.22 7.22 6.98
C THR A 213 -22.21 8.31 5.91
N ASP A 214 -23.32 8.51 5.19
CA ASP A 214 -23.37 9.37 4.01
C ASP A 214 -23.03 10.83 4.28
N GLU A 215 -23.52 11.39 5.37
CA GLU A 215 -23.33 12.82 5.66
C GLU A 215 -21.86 13.15 5.96
N PRO A 216 -21.12 12.41 6.82
CA PRO A 216 -19.68 12.57 6.98
C PRO A 216 -18.88 12.36 5.68
N GLY A 217 -19.25 11.39 4.85
CA GLY A 217 -18.64 11.18 3.54
C GLY A 217 -18.79 12.41 2.62
N ARG A 218 -20.02 12.95 2.52
CA ARG A 218 -20.27 14.20 1.77
C ARG A 218 -19.52 15.40 2.35
N TRP A 219 -19.36 15.47 3.68
CA TRP A 219 -18.54 16.51 4.28
C TRP A 219 -17.09 16.44 3.81
N VAL A 220 -16.50 15.23 3.72
CA VAL A 220 -15.13 15.04 3.21
C VAL A 220 -15.03 15.50 1.75
N VAL A 221 -15.99 15.15 0.90
CA VAL A 221 -16.04 15.62 -0.50
C VAL A 221 -15.97 17.13 -0.57
N ARG A 222 -16.96 17.82 0.07
CA ARG A 222 -17.00 19.30 0.11
C ARG A 222 -15.73 19.92 0.70
N HIS A 223 -15.10 19.25 1.67
CA HIS A 223 -13.89 19.74 2.31
C HIS A 223 -12.69 19.69 1.34
N LEU A 224 -12.55 18.61 0.57
CA LEU A 224 -11.48 18.46 -0.42
C LEU A 224 -11.69 19.40 -1.62
N GLU A 225 -12.92 19.52 -2.11
CA GLU A 225 -13.28 20.47 -3.19
C GLU A 225 -12.97 21.93 -2.81
N LYS A 226 -13.29 22.36 -1.58
CA LYS A 226 -12.90 23.69 -1.07
C LYS A 226 -11.40 23.92 -1.03
N ARG A 227 -10.61 22.85 -1.01
CA ARG A 227 -9.15 22.89 -1.10
C ARG A 227 -8.64 22.81 -2.55
N GLY A 228 -9.53 22.89 -3.55
CA GLY A 228 -9.20 22.90 -4.96
C GLY A 228 -8.99 21.50 -5.55
N ALA A 229 -9.58 20.47 -4.97
CA ALA A 229 -9.55 19.11 -5.50
C ALA A 229 -10.74 18.85 -6.45
N HIS A 230 -10.55 17.99 -7.43
CA HIS A 230 -11.57 17.48 -8.32
C HIS A 230 -11.93 16.04 -7.94
N LEU A 231 -13.19 15.80 -7.58
CA LEU A 231 -13.67 14.47 -7.19
C LEU A 231 -14.59 13.91 -8.28
N HIS A 232 -14.17 12.81 -8.91
CA HIS A 232 -14.90 12.09 -9.96
C HIS A 232 -15.51 10.82 -9.37
N LEU A 233 -16.71 10.93 -8.81
CA LEU A 233 -17.45 9.81 -8.22
C LEU A 233 -18.36 9.15 -9.27
N GLY A 234 -18.66 7.85 -9.11
CA GLY A 234 -19.37 7.08 -10.14
C GLY A 234 -18.61 6.97 -11.46
N THR A 235 -17.27 7.18 -11.43
CA THR A 235 -16.45 7.37 -12.62
C THR A 235 -15.28 6.39 -12.60
N GLN A 236 -14.93 5.84 -13.76
CA GLN A 236 -13.81 4.91 -13.90
C GLN A 236 -12.70 5.52 -14.76
N VAL A 237 -11.46 5.15 -14.47
CA VAL A 237 -10.33 5.38 -15.39
C VAL A 237 -10.40 4.32 -16.48
N VAL A 238 -10.50 4.74 -17.74
CA VAL A 238 -10.55 3.84 -18.90
C VAL A 238 -9.23 3.74 -19.64
N SER A 239 -8.33 4.73 -19.43
CA SER A 239 -6.94 4.71 -19.91
C SER A 239 -6.07 5.62 -19.06
N ALA A 240 -4.80 5.24 -18.89
CA ALA A 240 -3.75 6.04 -18.26
C ALA A 240 -2.47 6.07 -19.13
N ALA A 241 -2.59 5.81 -20.43
CA ALA A 241 -1.46 5.72 -21.33
C ALA A 241 -0.88 7.11 -21.69
N ASP A 242 0.41 7.15 -21.99
CA ASP A 242 1.14 8.33 -22.47
C ASP A 242 1.06 9.56 -21.53
N GLY A 243 0.98 9.29 -20.20
CA GLY A 243 0.85 10.34 -19.19
C GLY A 243 -0.44 11.15 -19.29
N ARG A 244 -1.54 10.53 -19.77
CA ARG A 244 -2.87 11.11 -19.85
C ARG A 244 -3.88 10.17 -19.18
N ILE A 245 -4.74 10.74 -18.38
CA ILE A 245 -5.89 10.03 -17.83
C ILE A 245 -7.09 10.27 -18.75
N MET A 246 -7.82 9.20 -19.04
CA MET A 246 -9.12 9.23 -19.69
C MET A 246 -10.17 8.62 -18.76
N LEU A 247 -11.23 9.34 -18.52
CA LEU A 247 -12.32 8.94 -17.64
C LEU A 247 -13.49 8.35 -18.45
N SER A 248 -14.31 7.53 -17.82
CA SER A 248 -15.52 6.95 -18.43
C SER A 248 -16.56 8.00 -18.83
N THR A 249 -16.46 9.21 -18.33
CA THR A 249 -17.29 10.38 -18.73
C THR A 249 -16.86 10.98 -20.08
N GLY A 250 -15.70 10.58 -20.63
CA GLY A 250 -15.08 11.18 -21.81
C GLY A 250 -14.13 12.32 -21.49
N GLU A 251 -14.05 12.76 -20.25
CA GLU A 251 -13.07 13.75 -19.82
C GLU A 251 -11.66 13.18 -19.91
N SER A 252 -10.68 14.03 -20.30
CA SER A 252 -9.28 13.62 -20.41
C SER A 252 -8.34 14.78 -20.05
N TYR A 253 -7.31 14.48 -19.26
CA TYR A 253 -6.31 15.46 -18.81
C TYR A 253 -4.90 14.85 -18.74
N GLY A 254 -3.86 15.70 -18.75
CA GLY A 254 -2.48 15.28 -18.54
C GLY A 254 -2.22 14.94 -17.08
N ASN A 255 -1.38 13.94 -16.81
CA ASN A 255 -1.10 13.46 -15.45
C ASN A 255 0.41 13.34 -15.22
N GLY A 256 0.89 13.76 -14.06
CA GLY A 256 2.28 13.67 -13.63
C GLY A 256 2.52 12.55 -12.61
N LEU A 257 1.55 12.25 -11.77
CA LEU A 257 1.63 11.21 -10.74
C LEU A 257 0.30 10.47 -10.63
N LEU A 258 0.31 9.17 -10.90
CA LEU A 258 -0.85 8.30 -10.79
C LEU A 258 -0.69 7.32 -9.63
N ILE A 259 -1.62 7.38 -8.66
CA ILE A 259 -1.63 6.50 -7.49
C ILE A 259 -2.82 5.56 -7.57
N TRP A 260 -2.55 4.26 -7.47
CA TRP A 260 -3.57 3.23 -7.55
C TRP A 260 -3.91 2.66 -6.16
N ALA A 261 -5.04 3.07 -5.61
CA ALA A 261 -5.59 2.59 -4.35
C ALA A 261 -6.94 1.87 -4.53
N ALA A 262 -7.28 1.43 -5.76
CA ALA A 262 -8.55 0.85 -6.15
C ALA A 262 -8.65 -0.65 -5.88
N GLY A 263 -8.42 -1.04 -4.63
CA GLY A 263 -8.75 -2.36 -4.14
C GLY A 263 -7.59 -3.31 -3.93
N ASN A 264 -7.92 -4.35 -3.15
CA ASN A 264 -7.03 -5.44 -2.79
C ASN A 264 -7.45 -6.72 -3.50
N GLY A 265 -6.48 -7.48 -3.98
CA GLY A 265 -6.64 -8.83 -4.48
C GLY A 265 -6.10 -9.86 -3.49
N SER A 266 -6.57 -11.10 -3.59
CA SER A 266 -5.99 -12.22 -2.84
C SER A 266 -4.55 -12.46 -3.27
N ASN A 267 -3.69 -12.83 -2.30
CA ASN A 267 -2.31 -13.17 -2.58
C ASN A 267 -2.23 -14.42 -3.48
N PRO A 268 -1.44 -14.41 -4.57
CA PRO A 268 -1.36 -15.53 -5.51
C PRO A 268 -0.97 -16.88 -4.87
N VAL A 269 -0.16 -16.88 -3.81
CA VAL A 269 0.20 -18.11 -3.09
C VAL A 269 -1.03 -18.79 -2.49
N VAL A 270 -2.02 -18.01 -2.09
CA VAL A 270 -3.29 -18.51 -1.55
C VAL A 270 -4.31 -18.76 -2.66
N ALA A 271 -4.44 -17.81 -3.59
CA ALA A 271 -5.49 -17.87 -4.61
C ALA A 271 -5.30 -18.99 -5.64
N ARG A 272 -4.04 -19.39 -5.92
CA ARG A 272 -3.70 -20.26 -7.06
C ARG A 272 -2.70 -21.38 -6.73
N ASN A 273 -1.95 -21.27 -5.66
CA ASN A 273 -0.80 -22.13 -5.38
C ASN A 273 -0.93 -22.82 -4.02
N THR A 274 -2.13 -23.27 -3.66
CA THR A 274 -2.41 -24.06 -2.46
C THR A 274 -3.53 -25.05 -2.72
N ASP A 275 -3.49 -26.17 -2.00
CA ASP A 275 -4.57 -27.17 -1.90
C ASP A 275 -5.54 -26.87 -0.75
N LEU A 276 -5.33 -25.80 0.02
CA LEU A 276 -6.25 -25.34 1.04
C LEU A 276 -7.56 -24.81 0.41
N PRO A 277 -8.72 -25.02 1.05
CA PRO A 277 -9.99 -24.55 0.51
C PRO A 277 -10.06 -23.02 0.45
N VAL A 278 -10.29 -22.49 -0.73
CA VAL A 278 -10.47 -21.05 -0.97
C VAL A 278 -11.90 -20.76 -1.42
N ASP A 279 -12.31 -19.50 -1.27
CA ASP A 279 -13.57 -19.00 -1.79
C ASP A 279 -13.42 -18.45 -3.22
N GLU A 280 -14.52 -17.97 -3.80
CA GLU A 280 -14.59 -17.38 -5.14
C GLU A 280 -13.69 -16.14 -5.33
N ARG A 281 -13.31 -15.50 -4.21
CA ARG A 281 -12.39 -14.35 -4.20
C ARG A 281 -10.93 -14.77 -4.02
N GLY A 282 -10.66 -16.08 -3.91
CA GLY A 282 -9.32 -16.62 -3.64
C GLY A 282 -8.85 -16.43 -2.20
N LEU A 283 -9.76 -16.28 -1.23
CA LEU A 283 -9.43 -16.19 0.19
C LEU A 283 -9.57 -17.56 0.85
N VAL A 284 -8.66 -17.92 1.77
CA VAL A 284 -8.75 -19.16 2.55
C VAL A 284 -10.05 -19.20 3.33
N ARG A 285 -10.83 -20.24 3.15
CA ARG A 285 -12.06 -20.46 3.94
C ARG A 285 -11.70 -20.84 5.36
N VAL A 286 -12.18 -20.06 6.33
CA VAL A 286 -11.95 -20.31 7.75
C VAL A 286 -13.24 -20.29 8.55
N ARG A 287 -13.22 -20.99 9.68
CA ARG A 287 -14.26 -20.91 10.69
C ARG A 287 -14.07 -19.66 11.55
N ALA A 288 -15.05 -19.37 12.37
CA ALA A 288 -14.97 -18.22 13.29
C ALA A 288 -13.78 -18.32 14.27
N ASP A 289 -13.29 -19.50 14.57
CA ASP A 289 -12.13 -19.73 15.42
C ASP A 289 -10.78 -19.62 14.71
N LEU A 290 -10.78 -19.28 13.41
CA LEU A 290 -9.66 -19.10 12.49
C LEU A 290 -9.00 -20.40 12.00
N ARG A 291 -9.56 -21.57 12.30
CA ARG A 291 -9.15 -22.85 11.69
C ARG A 291 -9.67 -22.92 10.25
N VAL A 292 -8.85 -23.48 9.36
CA VAL A 292 -9.20 -23.63 7.94
C VAL A 292 -10.29 -24.67 7.74
N GLY A 293 -11.14 -24.45 6.74
CA GLY A 293 -12.25 -25.31 6.38
C GLY A 293 -13.59 -24.84 6.94
N THR A 294 -14.60 -25.70 6.81
CA THR A 294 -15.95 -25.50 7.35
C THR A 294 -16.20 -26.42 8.55
N SER A 295 -17.35 -26.30 9.21
CA SER A 295 -17.75 -27.22 10.27
C SER A 295 -17.83 -28.66 9.79
N ASP A 296 -18.32 -28.84 8.54
CA ASP A 296 -18.57 -30.17 7.94
C ASP A 296 -17.34 -30.73 7.23
N ALA A 297 -16.36 -29.86 6.89
CA ALA A 297 -15.12 -30.23 6.23
C ALA A 297 -13.92 -29.47 6.86
N PRO A 298 -13.53 -29.82 8.10
CA PRO A 298 -12.40 -29.19 8.75
C PRO A 298 -11.08 -29.63 8.11
N VAL A 299 -10.13 -28.71 7.98
CA VAL A 299 -8.76 -29.02 7.56
C VAL A 299 -7.87 -29.06 8.81
N PRO A 300 -7.38 -30.24 9.22
CA PRO A 300 -6.55 -30.38 10.41
C PRO A 300 -5.23 -29.59 10.29
N HIS A 301 -4.73 -29.05 11.39
CA HIS A 301 -3.44 -28.38 11.48
C HIS A 301 -3.24 -27.19 10.53
N ALA A 302 -4.34 -26.56 10.05
CA ALA A 302 -4.30 -25.40 9.17
C ALA A 302 -5.11 -24.25 9.78
N TRP A 303 -4.47 -23.07 9.80
CA TRP A 303 -5.01 -21.82 10.34
C TRP A 303 -4.81 -20.70 9.35
N ALA A 304 -5.73 -19.73 9.27
CA ALA A 304 -5.51 -18.55 8.49
C ALA A 304 -6.15 -17.31 9.12
N ALA A 305 -5.53 -16.14 8.89
CA ALA A 305 -6.00 -14.87 9.42
C ALA A 305 -5.50 -13.68 8.58
N GLY A 306 -6.11 -12.52 8.77
CA GLY A 306 -5.81 -11.30 8.02
C GLY A 306 -6.45 -11.27 6.64
N ASP A 307 -5.94 -10.41 5.77
CA ASP A 307 -6.58 -10.07 4.50
C ASP A 307 -6.65 -11.23 3.47
N ASN A 308 -5.92 -12.32 3.72
CA ASN A 308 -5.98 -13.53 2.89
C ASN A 308 -7.02 -14.55 3.35
N ALA A 309 -7.76 -14.29 4.44
CA ALA A 309 -8.70 -15.24 5.05
C ALA A 309 -10.13 -14.72 5.03
N ALA A 310 -11.08 -15.59 4.67
CA ALA A 310 -12.52 -15.30 4.67
C ALA A 310 -13.11 -15.45 6.08
N VAL A 311 -12.69 -14.61 7.01
CA VAL A 311 -13.09 -14.68 8.43
C VAL A 311 -14.55 -14.24 8.60
N PRO A 312 -15.44 -15.06 9.19
CA PRO A 312 -16.81 -14.67 9.49
C PRO A 312 -16.87 -13.46 10.44
N ASP A 313 -17.73 -12.50 10.13
CA ASP A 313 -18.04 -11.37 11.02
C ASP A 313 -19.29 -11.70 11.86
N LEU A 314 -19.07 -12.18 13.08
CA LEU A 314 -20.14 -12.54 14.01
C LEU A 314 -20.83 -11.31 14.64
N ALA A 315 -20.27 -10.10 14.47
CA ALA A 315 -20.86 -8.85 14.97
C ALA A 315 -21.74 -8.16 13.92
N ALA A 316 -21.65 -8.58 12.66
CA ALA A 316 -22.44 -7.99 11.59
C ALA A 316 -23.93 -8.36 11.70
N ALA A 317 -24.80 -7.41 11.32
CA ALA A 317 -26.23 -7.63 11.28
C ALA A 317 -26.68 -8.57 10.14
N VAL A 318 -25.83 -8.73 9.10
CA VAL A 318 -26.12 -9.54 7.91
C VAL A 318 -25.52 -10.94 8.11
N PRO A 319 -26.33 -12.02 8.07
CA PRO A 319 -25.83 -13.39 8.13
C PRO A 319 -24.83 -13.66 6.98
N GLY A 320 -23.74 -14.37 7.31
CA GLY A 320 -22.70 -14.71 6.34
C GLY A 320 -21.75 -13.57 5.99
N ALA A 321 -21.87 -12.41 6.64
CA ALA A 321 -20.92 -11.31 6.49
C ALA A 321 -19.51 -11.74 6.90
N ARG A 322 -18.51 -11.11 6.30
CA ARG A 322 -17.08 -11.33 6.57
C ARG A 322 -16.43 -10.08 7.11
N ALA A 323 -15.45 -10.28 7.97
CA ALA A 323 -14.61 -9.19 8.45
C ALA A 323 -13.94 -8.46 7.28
N VAL A 324 -14.02 -7.13 7.29
CA VAL A 324 -13.39 -6.29 6.26
C VAL A 324 -11.88 -6.42 6.33
N PRO A 325 -11.17 -6.62 5.19
CA PRO A 325 -9.71 -6.67 5.18
C PRO A 325 -9.13 -5.32 5.62
N ASN A 326 -8.63 -5.25 6.83
CA ASN A 326 -7.95 -4.07 7.36
C ASN A 326 -7.00 -4.42 8.52
N ALA A 327 -6.11 -3.48 8.85
CA ALA A 327 -5.12 -3.65 9.90
C ALA A 327 -5.74 -3.94 11.29
N GLN A 328 -6.91 -3.35 11.61
CA GLN A 328 -7.56 -3.57 12.90
C GLN A 328 -8.00 -5.01 13.09
N HIS A 329 -8.64 -5.59 12.07
CA HIS A 329 -9.03 -6.98 12.07
C HIS A 329 -7.81 -7.90 12.07
N ALA A 330 -6.81 -7.65 11.21
CA ALA A 330 -5.62 -8.49 11.10
C ALA A 330 -4.84 -8.59 12.42
N VAL A 331 -4.64 -7.49 13.14
CA VAL A 331 -3.99 -7.46 14.47
C VAL A 331 -4.75 -8.30 15.50
N ARG A 332 -6.08 -8.16 15.57
CA ARG A 332 -6.92 -8.87 16.53
C ARG A 332 -7.01 -10.36 16.22
N GLN A 333 -7.15 -10.67 14.94
CA GLN A 333 -7.15 -12.06 14.45
C GLN A 333 -5.81 -12.74 14.75
N GLY A 334 -4.66 -12.09 14.50
CA GLY A 334 -3.34 -12.65 14.82
C GLY A 334 -3.15 -12.93 16.31
N LYS A 335 -3.62 -12.02 17.19
CA LYS A 335 -3.58 -12.21 18.64
C LYS A 335 -4.48 -13.37 19.10
N LEU A 336 -5.67 -13.49 18.52
CA LEU A 336 -6.60 -14.59 18.81
C LEU A 336 -6.06 -15.91 18.29
N LEU A 337 -5.51 -15.91 17.06
CA LEU A 337 -4.93 -17.10 16.45
C LEU A 337 -3.83 -17.70 17.34
N ALA A 338 -2.90 -16.87 17.83
CA ALA A 338 -1.88 -17.33 18.75
C ALA A 338 -2.47 -17.95 20.05
N LYS A 339 -3.56 -17.38 20.57
CA LYS A 339 -4.25 -17.91 21.74
C LYS A 339 -4.94 -19.23 21.43
N ASN A 340 -5.63 -19.29 20.30
CA ASN A 340 -6.38 -20.48 19.88
C ASN A 340 -5.44 -21.62 19.51
N LEU A 341 -4.36 -21.36 18.79
CA LEU A 341 -3.38 -22.38 18.42
C LEU A 341 -2.73 -23.02 19.66
N VAL A 342 -2.34 -22.21 20.65
CA VAL A 342 -1.82 -22.74 21.93
C VAL A 342 -2.88 -23.51 22.69
N ALA A 343 -4.16 -23.10 22.66
CA ALA A 343 -5.26 -23.83 23.27
C ALA A 343 -5.47 -25.19 22.59
N ASP A 344 -5.45 -25.22 21.26
CA ASP A 344 -5.60 -26.43 20.45
C ASP A 344 -4.46 -27.45 20.72
N LEU A 345 -3.21 -26.99 20.72
CA LEU A 345 -2.03 -27.81 21.05
C LEU A 345 -2.12 -28.45 22.45
N ARG A 346 -2.83 -27.81 23.36
CA ARG A 346 -3.04 -28.30 24.75
C ARG A 346 -4.38 -28.99 24.95
N GLY A 347 -5.11 -29.29 23.87
CA GLY A 347 -6.44 -29.94 23.93
C GLY A 347 -7.51 -29.09 24.64
N LYS A 348 -7.39 -27.77 24.63
CA LYS A 348 -8.33 -26.82 25.22
C LYS A 348 -9.27 -26.21 24.18
N ASN A 349 -10.40 -25.68 24.63
CA ASN A 349 -11.37 -25.03 23.77
C ASN A 349 -10.81 -23.74 23.15
N VAL A 350 -11.03 -23.57 21.84
CA VAL A 350 -10.72 -22.38 21.07
C VAL A 350 -11.90 -21.39 21.10
N GLN A 351 -11.62 -20.12 20.86
CA GLN A 351 -12.60 -19.03 20.92
C GLN A 351 -12.91 -18.49 19.52
N PRO A 352 -14.18 -18.13 19.23
CA PRO A 352 -14.52 -17.47 18.00
C PRO A 352 -13.98 -16.03 17.95
N TYR A 353 -13.69 -15.56 16.75
CA TYR A 353 -13.36 -14.16 16.49
C TYR A 353 -14.64 -13.33 16.57
N LEU A 354 -14.65 -12.38 17.47
CA LEU A 354 -15.72 -11.40 17.64
C LEU A 354 -15.10 -10.03 17.84
N HIS A 355 -15.48 -9.07 17.03
CA HIS A 355 -15.02 -7.69 17.15
C HIS A 355 -16.14 -6.71 16.87
N HIS A 356 -16.38 -5.80 17.80
CA HIS A 356 -17.23 -4.63 17.60
C HIS A 356 -16.35 -3.44 17.20
N SER A 357 -16.77 -2.73 16.15
CA SER A 357 -16.05 -1.54 15.67
C SER A 357 -15.92 -0.50 16.79
N LEU A 358 -14.72 0.06 16.93
CA LEU A 358 -14.42 1.18 17.84
C LEU A 358 -14.60 2.56 17.16
N GLY A 359 -15.21 2.56 15.99
CA GLY A 359 -15.31 3.74 15.14
C GLY A 359 -14.28 3.77 14.04
N THR A 360 -14.36 4.81 13.23
CA THR A 360 -13.58 5.00 12.02
C THR A 360 -12.93 6.37 12.09
N VAL A 361 -11.67 6.47 11.73
CA VAL A 361 -10.92 7.73 11.71
C VAL A 361 -10.08 7.80 10.45
N ALA A 362 -10.03 8.97 9.80
CA ALA A 362 -9.18 9.23 8.65
C ALA A 362 -8.49 10.59 8.75
N THR A 363 -7.25 10.68 8.24
CA THR A 363 -6.58 11.96 7.99
C THR A 363 -6.92 12.50 6.60
N LEU A 364 -7.01 13.83 6.49
CA LEU A 364 -7.20 14.55 5.23
C LEU A 364 -6.07 15.57 5.00
N GLY A 365 -4.90 15.30 5.59
CA GLY A 365 -3.76 16.20 5.65
C GLY A 365 -3.62 16.88 7.01
N ILE A 366 -2.54 17.64 7.20
CA ILE A 366 -2.22 18.26 8.50
C ILE A 366 -3.35 19.17 8.97
N GLY A 367 -3.82 18.91 10.20
CA GLY A 367 -4.89 19.65 10.82
C GLY A 367 -6.30 19.31 10.32
N HIS A 368 -6.43 18.36 9.40
CA HIS A 368 -7.69 17.97 8.81
C HIS A 368 -7.95 16.48 9.00
N GLY A 369 -9.09 16.11 9.55
CA GLY A 369 -9.45 14.72 9.76
C GLY A 369 -10.96 14.56 9.93
N ILE A 370 -11.38 13.29 9.95
CA ILE A 370 -12.75 12.89 10.27
C ILE A 370 -12.70 11.68 11.20
N PHE A 371 -13.55 11.68 12.21
CA PHE A 371 -13.79 10.57 13.12
C PHE A 371 -15.30 10.32 13.20
N GLN A 372 -15.69 9.05 13.14
CA GLN A 372 -17.07 8.63 13.38
C GLN A 372 -17.12 7.44 14.32
N TYR A 373 -17.94 7.55 15.35
CA TYR A 373 -18.34 6.44 16.21
C TYR A 373 -19.84 6.46 16.42
N ARG A 374 -20.53 5.50 15.88
CA ARG A 374 -22.02 5.48 15.86
C ARG A 374 -22.58 6.76 15.25
N ARG A 375 -23.29 7.60 16.04
CA ARG A 375 -23.85 8.90 15.62
C ARG A 375 -22.94 10.09 15.90
N LEU A 376 -21.86 9.89 16.66
CA LEU A 376 -20.90 10.96 16.95
C LEU A 376 -19.96 11.14 15.75
N VAL A 377 -19.92 12.33 15.20
CA VAL A 377 -19.01 12.75 14.14
C VAL A 377 -18.18 13.92 14.62
N ILE A 378 -16.88 13.83 14.49
CA ILE A 378 -15.91 14.90 14.79
C ILE A 378 -15.11 15.15 13.52
N THR A 379 -14.87 16.41 13.16
CA THR A 379 -14.15 16.80 11.94
C THR A 379 -13.06 17.84 12.24
N GLY A 380 -12.14 18.03 11.28
CA GLY A 380 -11.07 19.03 11.38
C GLY A 380 -9.96 18.64 12.34
N PHE A 381 -9.39 19.64 13.02
CA PHE A 381 -8.21 19.45 13.88
C PHE A 381 -8.41 18.44 15.04
N PRO A 382 -9.53 18.40 15.76
CA PRO A 382 -9.73 17.39 16.80
C PRO A 382 -9.73 15.96 16.25
N ALA A 383 -10.36 15.71 15.11
CA ALA A 383 -10.37 14.40 14.49
C ALA A 383 -8.97 14.00 13.98
N TRP A 384 -8.22 14.95 13.43
CA TRP A 384 -6.83 14.75 13.04
C TRP A 384 -5.94 14.36 14.24
N LEU A 385 -6.12 15.04 15.39
CA LEU A 385 -5.40 14.71 16.62
C LEU A 385 -5.80 13.31 17.15
N MET A 386 -7.08 12.94 17.06
CA MET A 386 -7.55 11.59 17.42
C MET A 386 -6.95 10.50 16.51
N HIS A 387 -6.87 10.76 15.20
CA HIS A 387 -6.20 9.86 14.25
C HIS A 387 -4.74 9.61 14.68
N ARG A 388 -3.97 10.67 14.91
CA ARG A 388 -2.57 10.56 15.33
C ARG A 388 -2.42 9.87 16.68
N GLY A 389 -3.23 10.24 17.67
CA GLY A 389 -3.22 9.62 18.99
C GLY A 389 -3.52 8.12 18.93
N TYR A 390 -4.55 7.73 18.19
CA TYR A 390 -4.89 6.32 17.98
C TYR A 390 -3.73 5.55 17.35
N HIS A 391 -3.14 6.05 16.28
CA HIS A 391 -2.09 5.35 15.55
C HIS A 391 -0.77 5.27 16.32
N VAL A 392 -0.38 6.30 17.11
CA VAL A 392 0.77 6.20 18.02
C VAL A 392 0.55 5.09 19.06
N LEU A 393 -0.67 4.98 19.59
CA LEU A 393 -0.98 3.91 20.55
C LEU A 393 -1.03 2.53 19.89
N ALA A 394 -1.48 2.46 18.64
CA ALA A 394 -1.67 1.21 17.90
C ALA A 394 -0.40 0.67 17.24
N VAL A 395 0.57 1.55 16.86
CA VAL A 395 1.84 1.09 16.30
C VAL A 395 2.54 0.16 17.28
N PRO A 396 3.04 -1.01 16.84
CA PRO A 396 3.72 -1.95 17.72
C PRO A 396 5.04 -1.38 18.21
N THR A 397 5.43 -1.78 19.41
CA THR A 397 6.69 -1.45 20.10
C THR A 397 6.83 0.00 20.60
N TRP A 398 7.38 0.14 21.80
CA TRP A 398 7.61 1.46 22.42
C TRP A 398 8.59 2.31 21.63
N GLU A 399 9.62 1.68 21.07
CA GLU A 399 10.63 2.36 20.25
C GLU A 399 9.97 3.11 19.07
N ARG A 400 9.06 2.44 18.33
CA ARG A 400 8.37 3.04 17.18
C ARG A 400 7.44 4.17 17.60
N LYS A 401 6.72 4.00 18.72
CA LYS A 401 5.87 5.06 19.29
C LYS A 401 6.65 6.34 19.56
N ILE A 402 7.80 6.22 20.22
CA ILE A 402 8.66 7.37 20.55
C ILE A 402 9.20 8.01 19.27
N ARG A 403 9.73 7.22 18.33
CA ARG A 403 10.28 7.74 17.06
C ARG A 403 9.23 8.49 16.25
N VAL A 404 8.03 7.93 16.08
CA VAL A 404 6.92 8.58 15.35
C VAL A 404 6.52 9.88 16.03
N LEU A 405 6.39 9.88 17.38
CA LEU A 405 6.04 11.09 18.12
C LEU A 405 7.09 12.20 17.94
N LEU A 406 8.37 11.87 18.04
CA LEU A 406 9.47 12.84 17.88
C LEU A 406 9.51 13.43 16.46
N VAL A 407 9.27 12.61 15.43
CA VAL A 407 9.22 13.10 14.05
C VAL A 407 8.02 14.03 13.83
N TRP A 408 6.86 13.74 14.39
CA TRP A 408 5.72 14.65 14.29
C TRP A 408 5.95 15.98 15.01
N VAL A 409 6.58 15.95 16.19
CA VAL A 409 6.99 17.18 16.89
C VAL A 409 7.96 17.98 16.04
N SER A 410 8.96 17.33 15.45
CA SER A 410 9.90 17.96 14.53
C SER A 410 9.20 18.55 13.30
N ALA A 411 8.30 17.82 12.68
CA ALA A 411 7.55 18.28 11.50
C ALA A 411 6.63 19.49 11.80
N VAL A 412 6.11 19.58 13.03
CA VAL A 412 5.31 20.75 13.46
C VAL A 412 6.19 21.98 13.66
N ILE A 413 7.39 21.82 14.20
CA ILE A 413 8.31 22.93 14.52
C ILE A 413 9.04 23.43 13.27
N PHE A 414 9.60 22.52 12.48
CA PHE A 414 10.52 22.83 11.37
C PHE A 414 9.87 22.67 9.99
N GLY A 415 8.65 22.15 9.92
CA GLY A 415 8.01 21.76 8.67
C GLY A 415 8.38 20.34 8.23
N ARG A 416 7.85 19.93 7.06
CA ARG A 416 8.17 18.64 6.43
C ARG A 416 9.52 18.74 5.72
N ASP A 417 10.24 17.63 5.71
CA ASP A 417 11.43 17.50 4.86
C ASP A 417 10.99 17.36 3.38
N ILE A 418 11.51 18.23 2.52
CA ILE A 418 11.19 18.30 1.10
C ILE A 418 12.36 17.86 0.20
N ILE A 419 13.33 17.13 0.74
CA ILE A 419 14.47 16.61 -0.02
C ILE A 419 14.10 15.27 -0.63
N PRO A 420 14.14 15.11 -1.98
CA PRO A 420 13.92 13.83 -2.63
C PRO A 420 15.07 12.87 -2.39
N LEU A 421 14.76 11.59 -2.15
CA LEU A 421 15.74 10.53 -1.92
C LEU A 421 16.12 9.74 -3.19
N SER A 422 15.58 10.11 -4.34
CA SER A 422 15.79 9.41 -5.62
C SER A 422 17.27 9.27 -6.01
N THR A 423 18.09 10.28 -5.73
CA THR A 423 19.54 10.25 -5.95
C THR A 423 20.25 9.29 -5.01
N VAL A 424 19.78 9.17 -3.75
CA VAL A 424 20.33 8.23 -2.75
C VAL A 424 20.06 6.78 -3.13
N GLN A 425 18.97 6.53 -3.84
CA GLN A 425 18.59 5.18 -4.31
C GLN A 425 19.47 4.69 -5.48
N ARG A 426 20.26 5.59 -6.12
CA ARG A 426 21.15 5.28 -7.25
C ARG A 426 22.61 5.65 -6.97
N PRO A 427 23.24 5.16 -5.88
CA PRO A 427 24.59 5.60 -5.48
C PRO A 427 25.66 5.25 -6.51
N ARG A 428 25.46 4.16 -7.28
CA ARG A 428 26.39 3.77 -8.34
C ARG A 428 26.36 4.75 -9.53
N ALA A 429 25.23 5.38 -9.82
CA ALA A 429 25.14 6.38 -10.88
C ALA A 429 26.04 7.59 -10.56
N ALA A 430 26.00 8.09 -9.34
CA ALA A 430 26.88 9.17 -8.88
C ALA A 430 28.37 8.77 -8.95
N PHE A 431 28.72 7.54 -8.58
CA PHE A 431 30.08 7.02 -8.67
C PHE A 431 30.57 6.93 -10.12
N LEU A 432 29.73 6.42 -11.04
CA LEU A 432 30.06 6.26 -12.46
C LEU A 432 30.14 7.59 -13.21
N ALA A 433 29.38 8.59 -12.76
CA ALA A 433 29.39 9.93 -13.33
C ALA A 433 30.73 10.67 -13.11
N GLY A 434 31.67 10.13 -12.31
CA GLY A 434 33.01 10.72 -12.11
C GLY A 434 32.97 12.15 -11.57
N GLY A 435 31.91 12.53 -10.88
CA GLY A 435 31.68 13.89 -10.39
C GLY A 435 30.88 14.80 -11.32
N ASP A 436 30.46 14.33 -12.49
CA ASP A 436 29.47 15.01 -13.32
C ASP A 436 28.07 14.71 -12.79
N PRO A 437 27.38 15.67 -12.14
CA PRO A 437 26.05 15.44 -11.56
C PRO A 437 24.97 15.15 -12.62
N PHE A 438 25.26 15.35 -13.91
CA PHE A 438 24.32 15.16 -15.03
C PHE A 438 24.57 13.89 -15.85
N ALA A 439 25.71 13.22 -15.69
CA ALA A 439 26.07 12.03 -16.49
C ALA A 439 25.18 10.79 -16.23
N GLY A 440 24.27 10.83 -15.27
CA GLY A 440 23.34 9.75 -14.97
C GLY A 440 21.87 10.03 -15.31
N SER A 441 21.54 11.17 -15.90
CA SER A 441 20.16 11.57 -16.17
C SER A 441 19.58 11.04 -17.50
N ASP A 442 20.43 10.48 -18.37
CA ASP A 442 20.04 10.11 -19.75
C ASP A 442 19.52 8.67 -19.91
N GLY A 443 19.36 7.93 -18.83
CA GLY A 443 18.90 6.54 -18.90
C GLY A 443 17.66 6.26 -18.05
N GLU A 444 16.46 6.28 -18.66
CA GLU A 444 15.16 5.84 -18.14
C GLU A 444 14.25 6.89 -17.49
N HIS A 445 14.13 8.07 -18.11
CA HIS A 445 12.83 8.73 -18.14
C HIS A 445 12.15 8.39 -19.47
N PRO A 446 10.83 8.08 -19.51
CA PRO A 446 10.14 8.00 -20.77
C PRO A 446 10.32 9.36 -21.43
N ALA A 447 11.13 9.40 -22.48
CA ALA A 447 11.31 10.57 -23.29
C ALA A 447 9.91 11.03 -23.71
N VAL A 448 9.58 12.28 -23.45
CA VAL A 448 8.47 12.95 -24.11
C VAL A 448 8.78 12.85 -25.60
N ARG A 449 8.25 11.82 -26.27
CA ARG A 449 8.32 11.73 -27.73
C ARG A 449 7.61 12.97 -28.27
N PRO A 450 8.24 13.79 -29.10
CA PRO A 450 7.52 14.85 -29.78
C PRO A 450 6.38 14.23 -30.60
N ALA A 451 5.27 14.94 -30.66
CA ALA A 451 4.10 14.52 -31.41
C ALA A 451 4.48 14.18 -32.85
N PRO A 452 3.83 13.21 -33.53
CA PRO A 452 4.24 12.71 -34.85
C PRO A 452 4.09 13.70 -36.02
N HIS A 453 3.78 14.96 -35.77
CA HIS A 453 3.46 15.95 -36.82
C HIS A 453 4.61 16.88 -37.26
N ASP A 454 5.82 16.75 -36.72
CA ASP A 454 6.95 17.61 -37.13
C ASP A 454 8.10 16.83 -37.76
N ARG A 455 7.82 15.91 -38.67
CA ARG A 455 8.82 15.41 -39.58
C ARG A 455 8.68 16.23 -40.90
N PRO A 456 9.67 17.00 -41.34
CA PRO A 456 9.68 17.53 -42.69
C PRO A 456 9.71 16.35 -43.67
N GLU A 457 8.86 16.42 -44.69
CA GLU A 457 8.88 15.48 -45.81
C GLU A 457 10.29 15.46 -46.47
N PRO A 458 10.77 14.27 -46.88
CA PRO A 458 12.04 14.19 -47.59
C PRO A 458 11.90 14.89 -48.98
N HIS A 459 12.55 16.03 -49.14
CA HIS A 459 12.72 16.62 -50.44
C HIS A 459 13.49 15.67 -51.34
N ASP A 460 12.90 15.35 -52.50
CA ASP A 460 13.49 14.65 -53.64
C ASP A 460 14.90 15.16 -53.92
N ARG A 461 15.89 14.29 -53.86
CA ARG A 461 17.21 14.52 -54.41
C ARG A 461 17.18 14.12 -55.88
N PRO A 462 17.60 14.98 -56.84
CA PRO A 462 17.69 14.59 -58.23
C PRO A 462 18.78 13.52 -58.43
N GLU A 463 18.43 12.49 -59.18
CA GLU A 463 19.33 11.43 -59.63
C GLU A 463 20.49 12.01 -60.47
N LEU A 464 21.71 11.81 -60.00
CA LEU A 464 22.90 12.02 -60.80
C LEU A 464 23.14 10.80 -61.69
N SER A 465 22.84 10.95 -62.96
CA SER A 465 23.17 9.98 -64.01
C SER A 465 24.69 9.89 -64.19
N VAL A 466 25.25 8.73 -63.92
CA VAL A 466 26.65 8.37 -64.25
C VAL A 466 26.68 7.90 -65.68
N VAL A 467 27.17 8.73 -66.56
CA VAL A 467 27.58 8.35 -67.94
C VAL A 467 28.84 7.46 -67.83
N ARG A 468 28.73 6.23 -68.26
CA ARG A 468 29.88 5.37 -68.57
C ARG A 468 30.30 5.65 -70.01
N ASP A 469 31.43 6.25 -70.18
CA ASP A 469 32.16 6.16 -71.46
C ASP A 469 32.98 4.90 -71.52
N ALA A 470 32.85 4.26 -72.67
CA ALA A 470 33.62 3.09 -73.07
C ALA A 470 34.89 3.52 -73.79
N GLY A 471 36.02 2.94 -73.49
CA GLY A 471 37.32 3.02 -74.16
C GLY A 471 38.19 1.91 -73.59
#